data_b99ed57e602ce7fff743369693a6ac30
#
_entry.id   b99ed57e602ce7fff743369693a6ac30
#
_cell.length_a   1.000
_cell.length_b   1.000
_cell.length_c   1.000
_cell.angle_alpha   90.00
_cell.angle_beta   90.00
_cell.angle_gamma   90.00
#
_symmetry.space_group_name_H-M   'P 1'
#
loop_
_entity.id
_entity.type
_entity.pdbx_description
1 polymer ?
#
loop_
_entity_poly.entity_id
_entity_poly.type
_entity_poly.pdbx_seq_one_letter_code
_entity_poly.pdbx_strand_id
1 'polypeptide(L)'
;MRPVARIRSDFPEKFGIPRQSGVVESLEAKIIFEPEFRVMDAVRGLEDFSHIWLIWEFSEAVRDTWSPTVRPPRLGGNVRMGVFATRSPFRPNPIGLSCVKLLKVEQDEALGPVLTVAGADLMDGTPIYDIKPYIPYADCHPEAVGGFTTKVDMKPLTVDFPADLLTKVSEEKRDALIGVLEQDPRPRYQKDPGRIYGLSFAGLEVKFSVEAQTLTVKDILN
;
A
#
# COMPACT_ATOMS: atom_id res chain seq x y z
N MET A 1 -2.89 22.01 -0.51
CA MET A 1 -1.92 21.66 0.57
C MET A 1 -0.57 21.45 -0.11
N ARG A 2 0.55 21.64 0.61
CA ARG A 2 1.89 21.34 0.09
C ARG A 2 2.42 20.05 0.72
N PRO A 3 3.10 19.19 -0.03
CA PRO A 3 3.72 18.00 0.54
C PRO A 3 4.79 18.35 1.56
N VAL A 4 4.84 17.59 2.66
CA VAL A 4 5.92 17.67 3.65
C VAL A 4 6.97 16.60 3.43
N ALA A 5 6.58 15.49 2.79
CA ALA A 5 7.45 14.35 2.50
C ALA A 5 6.96 13.58 1.28
N ARG A 6 7.79 12.64 0.81
CA ARG A 6 7.41 11.62 -0.17
C ARG A 6 7.83 10.25 0.32
N ILE A 7 7.03 9.24 -0.04
CA ILE A 7 7.40 7.86 0.24
C ILE A 7 8.31 7.32 -0.88
N ARG A 8 9.24 6.45 -0.48
CA ARG A 8 10.00 5.55 -1.34
C ARG A 8 9.56 4.13 -1.04
N SER A 9 8.90 3.50 -2.00
CA SER A 9 8.34 2.16 -1.89
C SER A 9 8.75 1.27 -3.08
N ASP A 10 8.48 -0.02 -2.96
CA ASP A 10 8.79 -1.01 -3.99
C ASP A 10 7.79 -1.02 -5.17
N PHE A 11 6.77 -0.13 -5.15
CA PHE A 11 5.73 -0.08 -6.18
C PHE A 11 5.89 1.14 -7.09
N PRO A 12 6.45 0.98 -8.31
CA PRO A 12 6.54 2.08 -9.27
C PRO A 12 5.20 2.45 -9.90
N GLU A 13 4.20 1.58 -9.79
CA GLU A 13 2.85 1.74 -10.35
C GLU A 13 1.77 1.21 -9.40
N LYS A 14 0.50 1.49 -9.72
CA LYS A 14 -0.65 1.12 -8.85
C LYS A 14 -0.95 -0.37 -8.79
N PHE A 15 -0.53 -1.13 -9.80
CA PHE A 15 -0.84 -2.55 -9.87
C PHE A 15 -0.06 -3.32 -8.79
N GLY A 16 -0.77 -4.11 -7.99
CA GLY A 16 -0.17 -4.92 -6.93
C GLY A 16 -0.07 -4.25 -5.57
N ILE A 17 -0.25 -2.94 -5.46
CA ILE A 17 -0.26 -2.27 -4.15
C ILE A 17 -1.36 -2.89 -3.27
N PRO A 18 -1.04 -3.29 -2.02
CA PRO A 18 -2.05 -3.74 -1.05
C PRO A 18 -3.16 -2.71 -0.89
N ARG A 19 -4.39 -3.18 -0.74
CA ARG A 19 -5.56 -2.28 -0.73
C ARG A 19 -5.73 -1.46 0.54
N GLN A 20 -5.01 -1.81 1.58
CA GLN A 20 -4.97 -1.12 2.87
C GLN A 20 -3.59 -1.30 3.49
N SER A 21 -3.17 -0.32 4.26
CA SER A 21 -1.96 -0.41 5.09
C SER A 21 -2.07 -1.55 6.11
N GLY A 22 -0.94 -2.13 6.48
CA GLY A 22 -0.81 -3.19 7.47
C GLY A 22 -1.23 -4.59 6.99
N VAL A 23 -1.77 -4.74 5.76
CA VAL A 23 -2.18 -6.06 5.24
C VAL A 23 -0.98 -6.93 4.89
N VAL A 24 0.12 -6.32 4.47
CA VAL A 24 1.41 -6.99 4.23
C VAL A 24 2.45 -6.29 5.10
N GLU A 25 2.67 -6.81 6.30
CA GLU A 25 3.52 -6.17 7.30
C GLU A 25 5.01 -6.15 6.93
N SER A 26 5.44 -7.06 6.07
CA SER A 26 6.84 -7.15 5.59
C SER A 26 7.20 -6.11 4.52
N LEU A 27 6.24 -5.32 4.04
CA LEU A 27 6.50 -4.23 3.10
C LEU A 27 7.17 -3.05 3.82
N GLU A 28 8.46 -2.88 3.61
CA GLU A 28 9.20 -1.72 4.10
C GLU A 28 9.25 -0.59 3.08
N ALA A 29 9.13 0.63 3.58
CA ALA A 29 9.24 1.85 2.80
C ALA A 29 9.97 2.94 3.59
N LYS A 30 10.49 3.94 2.89
CA LYS A 30 11.14 5.12 3.50
C LYS A 30 10.32 6.37 3.23
N ILE A 31 10.18 7.22 4.24
CA ILE A 31 9.58 8.54 4.13
C ILE A 31 10.71 9.55 4.12
N ILE A 32 10.82 10.29 3.02
CA ILE A 32 11.85 11.30 2.78
C ILE A 32 11.19 12.67 2.82
N PHE A 33 11.60 13.52 3.73
CA PHE A 33 11.07 14.86 3.85
C PHE A 33 11.49 15.76 2.69
N GLU A 34 10.62 16.67 2.29
CA GLU A 34 10.97 17.74 1.35
C GLU A 34 12.04 18.66 1.98
N PRO A 35 12.92 19.28 1.19
CA PRO A 35 14.09 19.99 1.71
C PRO A 35 13.81 20.99 2.83
N GLU A 36 12.70 21.71 2.76
CA GLU A 36 12.28 22.69 3.77
C GLU A 36 11.99 22.05 5.14
N PHE A 37 11.61 20.77 5.17
CA PHE A 37 11.18 20.05 6.39
C PHE A 37 12.25 19.08 6.92
N ARG A 38 13.47 19.09 6.39
CA ARG A 38 14.57 18.21 6.80
C ARG A 38 15.22 18.67 8.11
N VAL A 39 14.42 18.73 9.15
CA VAL A 39 14.83 19.23 10.48
C VAL A 39 14.56 18.14 11.52
N MET A 40 15.61 17.64 12.19
CA MET A 40 15.46 16.56 13.20
C MET A 40 14.53 16.95 14.36
N ASP A 41 14.49 18.21 14.74
CA ASP A 41 13.59 18.68 15.79
C ASP A 41 12.11 18.46 15.46
N ALA A 42 11.76 18.43 14.18
CA ALA A 42 10.38 18.17 13.74
C ALA A 42 9.93 16.72 13.97
N VAL A 43 10.87 15.78 14.10
CA VAL A 43 10.58 14.34 14.34
C VAL A 43 10.99 13.90 15.74
N ARG A 44 11.46 14.83 16.60
CA ARG A 44 11.87 14.51 17.97
C ARG A 44 10.73 13.90 18.77
N GLY A 45 10.96 12.73 19.38
CA GLY A 45 9.99 11.99 20.17
C GLY A 45 9.06 11.08 19.31
N LEU A 46 9.21 11.09 17.98
CA LEU A 46 8.43 10.21 17.12
C LEU A 46 8.85 8.74 17.29
N GLU A 47 10.10 8.49 17.64
CA GLU A 47 10.69 7.18 17.93
C GLU A 47 10.03 6.42 19.09
N ASP A 48 9.31 7.13 19.97
CA ASP A 48 8.56 6.55 21.09
C ASP A 48 7.23 5.92 20.64
N PHE A 49 6.79 6.19 19.40
CA PHE A 49 5.55 5.67 18.85
C PHE A 49 5.79 4.47 17.95
N SER A 50 5.00 3.41 18.12
CA SER A 50 5.07 2.21 17.30
C SER A 50 4.40 2.35 15.94
N HIS A 51 3.42 3.26 15.80
CA HIS A 51 2.66 3.49 14.58
C HIS A 51 2.43 4.97 14.35
N ILE A 52 2.29 5.33 13.07
CA ILE A 52 1.99 6.68 12.62
C ILE A 52 0.90 6.67 11.57
N TRP A 53 0.12 7.74 11.53
CA TRP A 53 -0.80 8.07 10.45
C TRP A 53 -0.07 8.85 9.37
N LEU A 54 -0.23 8.43 8.11
CA LEU A 54 0.16 9.17 6.93
C LEU A 54 -1.08 9.77 6.28
N ILE A 55 -1.10 11.08 6.08
CA ILE A 55 -2.11 11.81 5.32
C ILE A 55 -1.48 12.17 3.98
N TRP A 56 -2.00 11.61 2.89
CA TRP A 56 -1.36 11.65 1.58
C TRP A 56 -2.36 11.84 0.44
N GLU A 57 -1.89 12.00 -0.77
CA GLU A 57 -2.73 12.20 -1.95
C GLU A 57 -2.67 11.03 -2.92
N PHE A 58 -3.82 10.62 -3.42
CA PHE A 58 -3.92 9.78 -4.60
C PHE A 58 -3.59 10.60 -5.86
N SER A 59 -2.34 10.99 -6.04
CA SER A 59 -1.85 11.92 -7.08
C SER A 59 -2.24 11.51 -8.49
N GLU A 60 -2.33 10.19 -8.75
CA GLU A 60 -2.73 9.63 -10.03
C GLU A 60 -4.27 9.53 -10.22
N ALA A 61 -5.07 9.91 -9.22
CA ALA A 61 -6.52 9.81 -9.27
C ALA A 61 -7.23 11.18 -9.25
N VAL A 62 -6.48 12.26 -9.33
CA VAL A 62 -7.01 13.63 -9.41
C VAL A 62 -7.88 13.79 -10.65
N ARG A 63 -9.07 14.34 -10.50
CA ARG A 63 -10.04 14.57 -11.59
C ARG A 63 -10.70 15.93 -11.42
N ASP A 64 -11.06 16.55 -12.53
CA ASP A 64 -11.80 17.83 -12.54
C ASP A 64 -13.25 17.68 -12.06
N THR A 65 -13.81 16.46 -12.18
CA THR A 65 -15.18 16.15 -11.77
C THR A 65 -15.22 14.94 -10.86
N TRP A 66 -16.17 14.89 -9.94
CA TRP A 66 -16.38 13.78 -9.04
C TRP A 66 -17.74 13.11 -9.25
N SER A 67 -17.90 11.89 -8.76
CA SER A 67 -19.18 11.19 -8.77
C SER A 67 -19.63 10.90 -7.33
N PRO A 68 -20.92 11.10 -6.99
CA PRO A 68 -21.43 10.79 -5.64
C PRO A 68 -21.39 9.29 -5.33
N THR A 69 -21.25 8.44 -6.37
CA THR A 69 -21.19 6.98 -6.19
C THR A 69 -20.02 6.38 -6.94
N VAL A 70 -19.49 5.28 -6.36
CA VAL A 70 -18.44 4.44 -6.93
C VAL A 70 -18.89 2.98 -6.94
N ARG A 71 -18.20 2.13 -7.68
CA ARG A 71 -18.43 0.69 -7.73
C ARG A 71 -17.24 -0.04 -7.10
N PRO A 72 -17.31 -0.38 -5.80
CA PRO A 72 -16.21 -1.08 -5.16
C PRO A 72 -15.92 -2.43 -5.83
N PRO A 73 -14.67 -2.70 -6.24
CA PRO A 73 -14.32 -3.99 -6.87
C PRO A 73 -14.64 -5.20 -5.97
N ARG A 74 -14.57 -5.00 -4.65
CA ARG A 74 -14.88 -6.06 -3.66
C ARG A 74 -16.35 -6.50 -3.67
N LEU A 75 -17.25 -5.67 -4.18
CA LEU A 75 -18.68 -6.02 -4.36
C LEU A 75 -18.98 -6.49 -5.78
N GLY A 76 -17.97 -7.01 -6.53
CA GLY A 76 -18.12 -7.50 -7.88
C GLY A 76 -18.25 -6.41 -8.95
N GLY A 77 -18.08 -5.14 -8.59
CA GLY A 77 -18.13 -4.00 -9.53
C GLY A 77 -19.53 -3.60 -10.03
N ASN A 78 -20.58 -4.33 -9.64
CA ASN A 78 -21.96 -4.04 -10.06
C ASN A 78 -22.76 -3.23 -9.03
N VAL A 79 -22.39 -3.28 -7.76
CA VAL A 79 -23.06 -2.56 -6.68
C VAL A 79 -22.51 -1.14 -6.58
N ARG A 80 -23.39 -0.14 -6.59
CA ARG A 80 -23.02 1.26 -6.34
C ARG A 80 -23.06 1.56 -4.86
N MET A 81 -22.02 2.24 -4.38
CA MET A 81 -21.91 2.74 -3.01
C MET A 81 -21.65 4.24 -3.03
N GLY A 82 -22.15 4.96 -2.04
CA GLY A 82 -21.77 6.36 -1.83
C GLY A 82 -20.24 6.50 -1.69
N VAL A 83 -19.64 7.48 -2.32
CA VAL A 83 -18.18 7.66 -2.32
C VAL A 83 -17.63 7.78 -0.91
N PHE A 84 -18.35 8.44 0.00
CA PHE A 84 -17.96 8.61 1.41
C PHE A 84 -18.14 7.37 2.27
N ALA A 85 -18.90 6.37 1.78
CA ALA A 85 -18.98 5.04 2.41
C ALA A 85 -17.84 4.11 1.95
N THR A 86 -16.85 4.60 1.21
CA THR A 86 -15.73 3.83 0.66
C THR A 86 -14.40 4.57 0.88
N ARG A 87 -13.29 3.87 0.66
CA ARG A 87 -11.95 4.44 0.57
C ARG A 87 -11.47 4.57 -0.89
N SER A 88 -12.41 4.81 -1.81
CA SER A 88 -12.08 5.02 -3.22
C SER A 88 -11.22 6.27 -3.40
N PRO A 89 -10.20 6.24 -4.27
CA PRO A 89 -9.41 7.42 -4.62
C PRO A 89 -10.21 8.47 -5.41
N PHE A 90 -11.30 8.05 -6.08
CA PHE A 90 -12.15 8.92 -6.93
C PHE A 90 -13.16 9.68 -6.08
N ARG A 91 -12.67 10.64 -5.30
CA ARG A 91 -13.44 11.47 -4.38
C ARG A 91 -13.13 12.96 -4.60
N PRO A 92 -13.96 13.90 -4.06
CA PRO A 92 -13.75 15.33 -4.27
C PRO A 92 -12.35 15.82 -3.91
N ASN A 93 -11.83 15.33 -2.78
CA ASN A 93 -10.45 15.52 -2.37
C ASN A 93 -9.81 14.11 -2.31
N PRO A 94 -8.90 13.77 -3.21
CA PRO A 94 -8.32 12.42 -3.29
C PRO A 94 -7.27 12.18 -2.20
N ILE A 95 -7.67 12.37 -0.94
CA ILE A 95 -6.82 12.20 0.23
C ILE A 95 -6.88 10.75 0.71
N GLY A 96 -5.71 10.17 0.91
CA GLY A 96 -5.48 8.87 1.53
C GLY A 96 -5.13 9.03 3.01
N LEU A 97 -5.43 7.99 3.78
CA LEU A 97 -5.08 7.86 5.20
C LEU A 97 -4.60 6.43 5.44
N SER A 98 -3.35 6.28 5.87
CA SER A 98 -2.73 4.98 6.13
C SER A 98 -2.09 4.97 7.52
N CYS A 99 -2.42 3.98 8.32
CA CYS A 99 -1.70 3.68 9.56
C CYS A 99 -0.57 2.71 9.21
N VAL A 100 0.67 3.09 9.49
CA VAL A 100 1.86 2.28 9.20
C VAL A 100 2.67 2.08 10.48
N LYS A 101 3.37 0.95 10.58
CA LYS A 101 4.28 0.70 11.68
C LYS A 101 5.55 1.53 11.48
N LEU A 102 5.96 2.28 12.48
CA LEU A 102 7.24 2.99 12.49
C LEU A 102 8.33 2.02 12.96
N LEU A 103 9.31 1.78 12.10
CA LEU A 103 10.43 0.89 12.42
C LEU A 103 11.63 1.66 12.93
N LYS A 104 11.93 2.83 12.33
CA LYS A 104 13.13 3.59 12.63
C LYS A 104 12.96 5.07 12.28
N VAL A 105 13.55 5.93 13.11
CA VAL A 105 13.81 7.34 12.83
C VAL A 105 15.32 7.51 12.81
N GLU A 106 15.89 7.96 11.69
CA GLU A 106 17.33 8.09 11.54
C GLU A 106 17.71 9.40 10.85
N GLN A 107 18.91 9.90 11.16
CA GLN A 107 19.51 11.03 10.47
C GLN A 107 20.34 10.52 9.31
N ASP A 108 20.00 10.96 8.10
CA ASP A 108 20.81 10.78 6.89
C ASP A 108 21.57 12.07 6.59
N GLU A 109 22.82 11.95 6.14
CA GLU A 109 23.69 13.12 5.88
C GLU A 109 23.17 14.01 4.73
N ALA A 110 22.54 13.43 3.72
CA ALA A 110 22.06 14.16 2.55
C ALA A 110 20.57 14.49 2.62
N LEU A 111 19.77 13.59 3.26
CA LEU A 111 18.32 13.65 3.25
C LEU A 111 17.72 14.21 4.55
N GLY A 112 18.55 14.44 5.59
CA GLY A 112 18.07 14.84 6.90
C GLY A 112 17.36 13.67 7.61
N PRO A 113 16.27 13.93 8.38
CA PRO A 113 15.50 12.85 8.99
C PRO A 113 14.86 11.96 7.94
N VAL A 114 14.97 10.63 8.15
CA VAL A 114 14.34 9.59 7.33
C VAL A 114 13.55 8.67 8.27
N LEU A 115 12.31 8.39 7.91
CA LEU A 115 11.51 7.41 8.64
C LEU A 115 11.44 6.11 7.83
N THR A 116 11.81 4.99 8.44
CA THR A 116 11.55 3.67 7.89
C THR A 116 10.26 3.13 8.48
N VAL A 117 9.33 2.73 7.62
CA VAL A 117 7.99 2.25 7.98
C VAL A 117 7.70 0.89 7.36
N ALA A 118 6.79 0.13 7.97
CA ALA A 118 6.31 -1.13 7.44
C ALA A 118 4.80 -1.12 7.22
N GLY A 119 4.35 -1.93 6.24
CA GLY A 119 2.94 -2.08 5.91
C GLY A 119 2.35 -0.92 5.10
N ALA A 120 3.16 -0.13 4.40
CA ALA A 120 2.67 0.97 3.57
C ALA A 120 1.96 0.47 2.30
N ASP A 121 0.85 1.13 1.95
CA ASP A 121 0.01 0.86 0.78
C ASP A 121 0.06 2.03 -0.24
N LEU A 122 1.24 2.62 -0.41
CA LEU A 122 1.48 3.78 -1.24
C LEU A 122 2.43 3.45 -2.40
N MET A 123 2.14 4.03 -3.56
CA MET A 123 3.04 4.02 -4.73
C MET A 123 4.30 4.86 -4.46
N ASP A 124 5.42 4.49 -5.06
CA ASP A 124 6.66 5.27 -4.98
C ASP A 124 6.44 6.72 -5.41
N GLY A 125 7.08 7.65 -4.70
CA GLY A 125 6.96 9.09 -4.93
C GLY A 125 5.65 9.74 -4.47
N THR A 126 4.69 8.98 -3.90
CA THR A 126 3.42 9.54 -3.40
C THR A 126 3.67 10.67 -2.41
N PRO A 127 3.04 11.86 -2.61
CA PRO A 127 3.19 12.99 -1.71
C PRO A 127 2.45 12.77 -0.40
N ILE A 128 3.14 13.05 0.71
CA ILE A 128 2.61 13.01 2.07
C ILE A 128 2.44 14.45 2.56
N TYR A 129 1.25 14.80 3.03
CA TYR A 129 0.88 16.14 3.47
C TYR A 129 1.02 16.36 4.98
N ASP A 130 0.90 15.26 5.76
CA ASP A 130 1.04 15.32 7.21
C ASP A 130 1.37 13.92 7.77
N ILE A 131 2.04 13.91 8.92
CA ILE A 131 2.39 12.73 9.69
C ILE A 131 1.94 12.97 11.12
N LYS A 132 1.17 12.02 11.69
CA LYS A 132 0.71 12.11 13.07
C LYS A 132 1.01 10.82 13.81
N PRO A 133 1.35 10.87 15.11
CA PRO A 133 1.45 9.65 15.90
C PRO A 133 0.09 8.95 16.02
N TYR A 134 0.11 7.61 16.03
CA TYR A 134 -1.06 6.81 16.40
C TYR A 134 -1.18 6.77 17.91
N ILE A 135 -2.36 7.10 18.43
CA ILE A 135 -2.63 7.19 19.86
C ILE A 135 -3.64 6.10 20.23
N PRO A 136 -3.23 4.97 20.86
CA PRO A 136 -4.08 3.80 21.04
C PRO A 136 -5.41 4.08 21.73
N TYR A 137 -5.43 4.92 22.76
CA TYR A 137 -6.67 5.21 23.50
C TYR A 137 -7.68 6.07 22.71
N ALA A 138 -7.22 6.77 21.64
CA ALA A 138 -8.06 7.63 20.82
C ALA A 138 -8.38 6.99 19.46
N ASP A 139 -7.45 6.22 18.89
CA ASP A 139 -7.54 5.73 17.52
C ASP A 139 -8.05 4.27 17.43
N CYS A 140 -7.96 3.50 18.53
CA CYS A 140 -8.37 2.10 18.54
C CYS A 140 -9.84 1.96 18.97
N HIS A 141 -10.67 1.39 18.09
CA HIS A 141 -12.09 1.10 18.32
C HIS A 141 -12.39 -0.38 18.05
N PRO A 142 -12.11 -1.30 18.99
CA PRO A 142 -12.31 -2.74 18.78
C PRO A 142 -13.75 -3.12 18.46
N GLU A 143 -14.73 -2.32 18.91
CA GLU A 143 -16.15 -2.49 18.68
C GLU A 143 -16.63 -1.97 17.30
N ALA A 144 -15.76 -1.35 16.52
CA ALA A 144 -16.14 -0.72 15.25
C ALA A 144 -16.69 -1.73 14.24
N VAL A 145 -17.78 -1.36 13.57
CA VAL A 145 -18.44 -2.20 12.56
C VAL A 145 -17.94 -1.83 11.16
N GLY A 146 -17.42 -2.80 10.43
CA GLY A 146 -16.77 -2.61 9.12
C GLY A 146 -17.73 -2.39 7.93
N GLY A 147 -19.03 -2.28 8.13
CA GLY A 147 -20.01 -2.08 7.06
C GLY A 147 -19.96 -3.18 6.00
N PHE A 148 -19.89 -2.82 4.70
CA PHE A 148 -19.86 -3.80 3.61
C PHE A 148 -18.56 -4.61 3.57
N THR A 149 -17.48 -4.17 4.20
CA THR A 149 -16.19 -4.87 4.18
C THR A 149 -16.22 -6.17 4.97
N THR A 150 -17.11 -6.29 5.94
CA THR A 150 -17.32 -7.53 6.72
C THR A 150 -18.06 -8.63 5.94
N LYS A 151 -18.68 -8.26 4.82
CA LYS A 151 -19.46 -9.19 3.96
C LYS A 151 -18.61 -9.78 2.82
N VAL A 152 -17.34 -9.40 2.73
CA VAL A 152 -16.46 -9.83 1.65
C VAL A 152 -15.46 -10.83 2.20
N ASP A 153 -15.51 -12.07 1.70
CA ASP A 153 -14.50 -13.09 1.99
C ASP A 153 -13.17 -12.67 1.34
N MET A 154 -12.13 -12.57 2.15
CA MET A 154 -10.78 -12.14 1.76
C MET A 154 -9.77 -13.24 2.06
N LYS A 155 -10.01 -14.45 1.52
CA LYS A 155 -9.04 -15.52 1.65
C LYS A 155 -7.80 -15.19 0.84
N PRO A 156 -6.60 -15.25 1.43
CA PRO A 156 -5.36 -15.12 0.69
C PRO A 156 -5.23 -16.26 -0.32
N LEU A 157 -4.53 -15.99 -1.42
CA LEU A 157 -4.15 -17.04 -2.37
C LEU A 157 -3.01 -17.88 -1.80
N THR A 158 -2.95 -19.14 -2.18
CA THR A 158 -1.73 -19.94 -2.04
C THR A 158 -0.76 -19.52 -3.13
N VAL A 159 0.48 -19.15 -2.75
CA VAL A 159 1.52 -18.76 -3.70
C VAL A 159 2.44 -19.96 -3.96
N ASP A 160 2.44 -20.42 -5.21
CA ASP A 160 3.41 -21.38 -5.73
C ASP A 160 4.56 -20.59 -6.36
N PHE A 161 5.68 -20.53 -5.66
CA PHE A 161 6.87 -19.79 -6.05
C PHE A 161 8.03 -20.76 -6.28
N PRO A 162 8.40 -21.06 -7.55
CA PRO A 162 9.51 -21.95 -7.87
C PRO A 162 10.81 -21.46 -7.22
N ALA A 163 11.58 -22.38 -6.62
CA ALA A 163 12.76 -22.06 -5.83
C ALA A 163 13.87 -21.34 -6.66
N ASP A 164 14.01 -21.72 -7.90
CA ASP A 164 14.96 -21.08 -8.84
C ASP A 164 14.58 -19.62 -9.16
N LEU A 165 13.28 -19.34 -9.32
CA LEU A 165 12.79 -17.96 -9.50
C LEU A 165 12.92 -17.14 -8.21
N LEU A 166 12.67 -17.74 -7.05
CA LEU A 166 12.79 -17.05 -5.76
C LEU A 166 14.23 -16.58 -5.49
N THR A 167 15.25 -17.27 -6.02
CA THR A 167 16.64 -16.83 -5.92
C THR A 167 16.95 -15.53 -6.65
N LYS A 168 16.14 -15.15 -7.66
CA LYS A 168 16.26 -13.86 -8.36
C LYS A 168 15.78 -12.67 -7.52
N VAL A 169 15.03 -12.92 -6.46
CA VAL A 169 14.54 -11.90 -5.51
C VAL A 169 15.51 -11.80 -4.35
N SER A 170 15.93 -10.57 -4.01
CA SER A 170 16.77 -10.33 -2.83
C SER A 170 16.08 -10.87 -1.57
N GLU A 171 16.85 -11.45 -0.66
CA GLU A 171 16.33 -12.15 0.52
C GLU A 171 15.39 -11.28 1.35
N GLU A 172 15.75 -10.01 1.52
CA GLU A 172 14.98 -8.99 2.25
C GLU A 172 13.62 -8.64 1.63
N LYS A 173 13.41 -8.93 0.33
CA LYS A 173 12.16 -8.62 -0.40
C LYS A 173 11.25 -9.83 -0.62
N ARG A 174 11.70 -11.04 -0.28
CA ARG A 174 10.95 -12.28 -0.57
C ARG A 174 9.63 -12.33 0.17
N ASP A 175 9.64 -12.10 1.47
CA ASP A 175 8.43 -12.16 2.31
C ASP A 175 7.42 -11.07 1.90
N ALA A 176 7.92 -9.88 1.56
CA ALA A 176 7.09 -8.79 1.08
C ALA A 176 6.43 -9.14 -0.27
N LEU A 177 7.19 -9.66 -1.24
CA LEU A 177 6.66 -10.07 -2.53
C LEU A 177 5.63 -11.19 -2.39
N ILE A 178 5.93 -12.24 -1.60
CA ILE A 178 4.99 -13.34 -1.36
C ILE A 178 3.70 -12.80 -0.73
N GLY A 179 3.79 -11.96 0.30
CA GLY A 179 2.64 -11.35 0.94
C GLY A 179 1.79 -10.52 -0.02
N VAL A 180 2.40 -9.79 -0.96
CA VAL A 180 1.69 -9.04 -2.01
C VAL A 180 0.94 -9.98 -2.96
N LEU A 181 1.58 -11.08 -3.39
CA LEU A 181 0.97 -12.06 -4.28
C LEU A 181 -0.20 -12.79 -3.62
N GLU A 182 -0.13 -13.09 -2.31
CA GLU A 182 -1.21 -13.68 -1.52
C GLU A 182 -2.47 -12.78 -1.49
N GLN A 183 -2.34 -11.46 -1.62
CA GLN A 183 -3.47 -10.52 -1.62
C GLN A 183 -4.24 -10.46 -2.95
N ASP A 184 -3.94 -11.33 -3.91
CA ASP A 184 -4.54 -11.35 -5.25
C ASP A 184 -4.47 -9.98 -5.94
N PRO A 185 -3.33 -9.63 -6.53
CA PRO A 185 -3.14 -8.33 -7.16
C PRO A 185 -4.01 -8.11 -8.41
N ARG A 186 -4.66 -9.16 -8.93
CA ARG A 186 -5.48 -9.06 -10.15
C ARG A 186 -6.69 -8.13 -9.98
N PRO A 187 -7.13 -7.50 -11.08
CA PRO A 187 -8.45 -6.90 -11.12
C PRO A 187 -9.54 -7.97 -10.94
N ARG A 188 -10.40 -7.84 -9.93
CA ARG A 188 -11.41 -8.88 -9.55
C ARG A 188 -12.41 -9.26 -10.64
N TYR A 189 -12.57 -8.45 -11.70
CA TYR A 189 -13.41 -8.75 -12.84
C TYR A 189 -12.73 -9.62 -13.89
N GLN A 190 -11.42 -9.88 -13.75
CA GLN A 190 -10.65 -10.75 -14.65
C GLN A 190 -10.49 -12.12 -14.00
N LYS A 191 -11.16 -13.13 -14.59
CA LYS A 191 -11.13 -14.52 -14.12
C LYS A 191 -10.65 -15.47 -15.23
N ASP A 192 -9.71 -15.05 -16.05
CA ASP A 192 -9.11 -15.91 -17.08
C ASP A 192 -7.94 -16.69 -16.47
N PRO A 193 -8.07 -18.02 -16.28
CA PRO A 193 -7.03 -18.83 -15.65
C PRO A 193 -5.78 -19.00 -16.51
N GLY A 194 -5.89 -18.81 -17.83
CA GLY A 194 -4.74 -18.88 -18.76
C GLY A 194 -3.96 -17.58 -18.88
N ARG A 195 -4.46 -16.48 -18.28
CA ARG A 195 -3.84 -15.17 -18.44
C ARG A 195 -2.61 -15.05 -17.56
N ILE A 196 -1.52 -14.55 -18.17
CA ILE A 196 -0.30 -14.12 -17.45
C ILE A 196 -0.42 -12.65 -17.13
N TYR A 197 -0.18 -12.32 -15.87
CA TYR A 197 -0.13 -10.95 -15.33
C TYR A 197 1.32 -10.56 -15.07
N GLY A 198 1.64 -9.28 -15.15
CA GLY A 198 2.92 -8.71 -14.74
C GLY A 198 2.72 -7.80 -13.54
N LEU A 199 3.62 -7.90 -12.57
CA LEU A 199 3.70 -7.06 -11.38
C LEU A 199 5.08 -6.46 -11.31
N SER A 200 5.18 -5.13 -11.37
CA SER A 200 6.43 -4.41 -11.11
C SER A 200 6.62 -4.24 -9.61
N PHE A 201 7.68 -4.80 -9.06
CA PHE A 201 7.97 -4.77 -7.62
C PHE A 201 9.48 -4.75 -7.37
N ALA A 202 9.97 -3.79 -6.59
CA ALA A 202 11.38 -3.67 -6.20
C ALA A 202 12.37 -3.71 -7.39
N GLY A 203 11.98 -3.12 -8.53
CA GLY A 203 12.79 -3.11 -9.77
C GLY A 203 12.68 -4.39 -10.60
N LEU A 204 11.86 -5.36 -10.19
CA LEU A 204 11.63 -6.61 -10.91
C LEU A 204 10.26 -6.58 -11.58
N GLU A 205 10.13 -7.30 -12.70
CA GLU A 205 8.86 -7.61 -13.35
C GLU A 205 8.50 -9.09 -13.06
N VAL A 206 7.52 -9.32 -12.21
CA VAL A 206 7.06 -10.66 -11.77
C VAL A 206 5.91 -11.11 -12.64
N LYS A 207 6.09 -12.17 -13.43
CA LYS A 207 5.04 -12.78 -14.25
C LYS A 207 4.36 -13.90 -13.47
N PHE A 208 3.03 -13.90 -13.43
CA PHE A 208 2.26 -14.91 -12.71
C PHE A 208 0.94 -15.23 -13.39
N SER A 209 0.39 -16.39 -13.10
CA SER A 209 -0.98 -16.79 -13.44
C SER A 209 -1.72 -17.20 -12.17
N VAL A 210 -3.05 -17.17 -12.22
CA VAL A 210 -3.87 -17.63 -11.09
C VAL A 210 -4.94 -18.60 -11.59
N GLU A 211 -4.95 -19.78 -10.99
CA GLU A 211 -5.95 -20.81 -11.20
C GLU A 211 -6.58 -21.19 -9.87
N ALA A 212 -7.91 -21.10 -9.79
CA ALA A 212 -8.67 -21.28 -8.55
C ALA A 212 -8.14 -20.41 -7.40
N GLN A 213 -7.55 -21.00 -6.37
CA GLN A 213 -6.97 -20.33 -5.19
C GLN A 213 -5.43 -20.34 -5.21
N THR A 214 -4.79 -20.75 -6.30
CA THR A 214 -3.34 -20.82 -6.41
C THR A 214 -2.83 -19.80 -7.41
N LEU A 215 -1.89 -18.97 -6.96
CA LEU A 215 -1.08 -18.08 -7.80
C LEU A 215 0.26 -18.76 -8.04
N THR A 216 0.61 -18.99 -9.30
CA THR A 216 1.91 -19.55 -9.68
C THR A 216 2.76 -18.48 -10.35
N VAL A 217 3.95 -18.23 -9.81
CA VAL A 217 4.96 -17.38 -10.44
C VAL A 217 5.57 -18.12 -11.63
N LYS A 218 5.55 -17.48 -12.80
CA LYS A 218 5.99 -18.06 -14.08
C LYS A 218 7.37 -17.60 -14.51
N ASP A 219 7.71 -16.34 -14.21
CA ASP A 219 9.01 -15.77 -14.54
C ASP A 219 9.29 -14.51 -13.73
N ILE A 220 10.57 -14.15 -13.60
CA ILE A 220 11.04 -12.88 -13.03
C ILE A 220 12.09 -12.30 -13.97
N LEU A 221 11.82 -11.06 -14.41
CA LEU A 221 12.66 -10.27 -15.30
C LEU A 221 13.20 -9.03 -14.55
N ASN A 222 14.38 -8.58 -14.94
CA ASN A 222 15.01 -7.33 -14.46
C ASN A 222 14.60 -6.15 -15.35
#